data_dafaad800e6930d9504ebf4f0486022b
#
_entry.id   dafaad800e6930d9504ebf4f0486022b
#
_cell.length_a   1.000
_cell.length_b   1.000
_cell.length_c   1.000
_cell.angle_alpha   90.00
_cell.angle_beta   90.00
_cell.angle_gamma   90.00
#
_symmetry.space_group_name_H-M   'P 1'
#
loop_
_entity.id
_entity.type
_entity.pdbx_description
1 polymer ?
#
loop_
_entity_poly.entity_id
_entity_poly.type
_entity_poly.pdbx_seq_one_letter_code
_entity_poly.pdbx_strand_id
1 'polypeptide(L)'
;MAKVGITELAIRDAHQSLHATRMTTADMLPICDKLDKVGYKYIEGWGGATYDSCIRFLNEDPWERLRKLHAALPNNKIMMLLRAQNLLGYKHYADDVVEKFVATAAKNGIGCFRIFDACNDPRNMECATKAAKKSGVDVQMAISYAVTPFHTNEKYAELAKTYADFGADSICIKDMSGLLKPYEAFDLVQKIKAKVDLPIEIHSHATTGLSVATLLKAAEAGADWLDTAISSMSMGTSHSPTETVVEMLKGTDMDTGLD
;
A
#
# COMPACT_ATOMS: atom_id res chain seq x y z
N MET A 1 16.71 -17.15 -0.30
CA MET A 1 15.84 -16.07 0.26
C MET A 1 14.40 -16.33 -0.18
N ALA A 2 13.42 -15.76 0.50
CA ALA A 2 12.04 -15.88 0.05
C ALA A 2 11.85 -15.02 -1.23
N LYS A 3 10.96 -15.47 -2.14
CA LYS A 3 10.58 -14.71 -3.32
C LYS A 3 10.00 -13.36 -2.90
N VAL A 4 10.38 -12.29 -3.61
CA VAL A 4 9.82 -10.95 -3.39
C VAL A 4 8.41 -10.89 -3.98
N GLY A 5 7.41 -10.53 -3.17
CA GLY A 5 6.05 -10.33 -3.65
C GLY A 5 5.85 -8.93 -4.24
N ILE A 6 4.88 -8.80 -5.14
CA ILE A 6 4.51 -7.52 -5.76
C ILE A 6 3.07 -7.16 -5.35
N THR A 7 2.87 -5.91 -4.96
CA THR A 7 1.55 -5.29 -4.83
C THR A 7 1.31 -4.36 -6.01
N GLU A 8 0.20 -4.58 -6.73
CA GLU A 8 -0.16 -3.78 -7.91
C GLU A 8 -1.02 -2.57 -7.52
N LEU A 9 -0.64 -1.39 -7.99
CA LEU A 9 -1.25 -0.11 -7.62
C LEU A 9 -2.06 0.56 -8.74
N ALA A 10 -2.15 -0.02 -9.94
CA ALA A 10 -2.73 0.62 -11.13
C ALA A 10 -4.14 1.15 -10.89
N ILE A 11 -4.99 0.39 -10.20
CA ILE A 11 -6.41 0.71 -10.01
C ILE A 11 -6.71 1.52 -8.74
N ARG A 12 -5.68 1.99 -8.00
CA ARG A 12 -5.84 2.94 -6.89
C ARG A 12 -4.80 4.07 -6.93
N ASP A 13 -3.56 3.84 -6.48
CA ASP A 13 -2.58 4.92 -6.29
C ASP A 13 -2.06 5.47 -7.61
N ALA A 14 -1.83 4.62 -8.59
CA ALA A 14 -1.33 5.04 -9.89
C ALA A 14 -2.31 5.97 -10.60
N HIS A 15 -3.59 5.61 -10.70
CA HIS A 15 -4.57 6.51 -11.33
C HIS A 15 -4.90 7.73 -10.46
N GLN A 16 -4.75 7.63 -9.14
CA GLN A 16 -4.81 8.80 -8.26
C GLN A 16 -3.70 9.79 -8.61
N SER A 17 -2.51 9.30 -8.87
CA SER A 17 -1.32 10.11 -9.13
C SER A 17 -1.27 10.67 -10.56
N LEU A 18 -1.74 9.91 -11.56
CA LEU A 18 -1.64 10.27 -12.98
C LEU A 18 -2.93 10.88 -13.55
N HIS A 19 -4.09 10.48 -13.04
CA HIS A 19 -5.40 10.86 -13.57
C HIS A 19 -6.29 11.56 -12.54
N ALA A 20 -5.70 12.18 -11.52
CA ALA A 20 -6.41 12.90 -10.46
C ALA A 20 -7.57 12.10 -9.86
N THR A 21 -7.40 10.76 -9.72
CA THR A 21 -8.42 9.82 -9.22
C THR A 21 -9.68 9.75 -10.11
N ARG A 22 -9.57 10.03 -11.42
CA ARG A 22 -10.74 10.15 -12.33
C ARG A 22 -11.00 8.88 -13.16
N MET A 23 -10.24 7.81 -13.01
CA MET A 23 -10.55 6.55 -13.67
C MET A 23 -11.87 5.98 -13.15
N THR A 24 -12.78 5.66 -14.07
CA THR A 24 -14.10 5.11 -13.73
C THR A 24 -14.02 3.62 -13.44
N THR A 25 -15.04 3.08 -12.77
CA THR A 25 -15.15 1.62 -12.60
C THR A 25 -15.18 0.88 -13.94
N ALA A 26 -15.84 1.47 -14.96
CA ALA A 26 -15.91 0.92 -16.29
C ALA A 26 -14.55 0.83 -16.98
N ASP A 27 -13.65 1.78 -16.71
CA ASP A 27 -12.27 1.78 -17.23
C ASP A 27 -11.40 0.70 -16.55
N MET A 28 -11.66 0.40 -15.28
CA MET A 28 -10.89 -0.57 -14.51
C MET A 28 -11.26 -2.03 -14.81
N LEU A 29 -12.55 -2.32 -14.92
CA LEU A 29 -13.02 -3.71 -15.01
C LEU A 29 -12.42 -4.53 -16.17
N PRO A 30 -12.18 -3.96 -17.37
CA PRO A 30 -11.65 -4.74 -18.49
C PRO A 30 -10.26 -5.35 -18.25
N ILE A 31 -9.43 -4.75 -17.38
CA ILE A 31 -8.09 -5.26 -17.09
C ILE A 31 -8.08 -6.24 -15.91
N CYS A 32 -9.12 -6.26 -15.08
CA CYS A 32 -9.14 -7.05 -13.84
C CYS A 32 -8.93 -8.55 -14.09
N ASP A 33 -9.52 -9.13 -15.14
CA ASP A 33 -9.33 -10.56 -15.48
C ASP A 33 -7.84 -10.92 -15.75
N LYS A 34 -7.07 -9.97 -16.28
CA LYS A 34 -5.64 -10.16 -16.49
C LYS A 34 -4.87 -9.95 -15.18
N LEU A 35 -5.14 -8.86 -14.47
CA LEU A 35 -4.48 -8.58 -13.18
C LEU A 35 -4.70 -9.73 -12.18
N ASP A 36 -5.88 -10.32 -12.17
CA ASP A 36 -6.24 -11.40 -11.24
C ASP A 36 -5.40 -12.69 -11.44
N LYS A 37 -4.80 -12.86 -12.62
CA LYS A 37 -4.03 -14.06 -12.99
C LYS A 37 -2.52 -13.90 -12.83
N VAL A 38 -2.01 -12.70 -12.60
CA VAL A 38 -0.56 -12.42 -12.52
C VAL A 38 0.07 -13.06 -11.27
N GLY A 39 -0.65 -13.14 -10.17
CA GLY A 39 -0.14 -13.69 -8.91
C GLY A 39 0.39 -12.64 -7.94
N TYR A 40 -0.16 -11.44 -7.99
CA TYR A 40 0.17 -10.37 -7.05
C TYR A 40 -0.10 -10.76 -5.59
N LYS A 41 0.68 -10.19 -4.68
CA LYS A 41 0.45 -10.33 -3.22
C LYS A 41 -0.86 -9.65 -2.81
N TYR A 42 -1.03 -8.41 -3.27
CA TYR A 42 -2.25 -7.62 -3.15
C TYR A 42 -2.49 -6.83 -4.43
N ILE A 43 -3.74 -6.41 -4.63
CA ILE A 43 -4.09 -5.36 -5.58
C ILE A 43 -4.69 -4.21 -4.78
N GLU A 44 -4.01 -3.06 -4.75
CA GLU A 44 -4.54 -1.89 -4.09
C GLU A 44 -5.64 -1.27 -4.97
N GLY A 45 -6.89 -1.42 -4.54
CA GLY A 45 -8.06 -1.09 -5.37
C GLY A 45 -8.97 -0.02 -4.77
N TRP A 46 -8.74 0.38 -3.51
CA TRP A 46 -9.64 1.31 -2.84
C TRP A 46 -8.94 2.21 -1.83
N GLY A 47 -9.55 3.37 -1.51
CA GLY A 47 -8.98 4.34 -0.58
C GLY A 47 -9.87 5.57 -0.40
N GLY A 48 -9.45 6.48 0.47
CA GLY A 48 -10.21 7.69 0.80
C GLY A 48 -10.44 8.60 -0.38
N ALA A 49 -9.41 8.89 -1.18
CA ALA A 49 -9.53 9.72 -2.38
C ALA A 49 -10.39 9.05 -3.47
N THR A 50 -10.33 7.72 -3.59
CA THR A 50 -11.19 6.93 -4.47
C THR A 50 -12.66 7.09 -4.09
N TYR A 51 -12.97 6.91 -2.80
CA TYR A 51 -14.31 7.07 -2.28
C TYR A 51 -14.88 8.46 -2.56
N ASP A 52 -14.11 9.50 -2.24
CA ASP A 52 -14.47 10.89 -2.44
C ASP A 52 -14.68 11.23 -3.92
N SER A 53 -13.78 10.75 -4.79
CA SER A 53 -13.84 10.98 -6.23
C SER A 53 -15.06 10.30 -6.88
N CYS A 54 -15.44 9.11 -6.45
CA CYS A 54 -16.66 8.44 -6.91
C CYS A 54 -17.88 9.34 -6.73
N ILE A 55 -18.03 9.94 -5.54
CA ILE A 55 -19.20 10.77 -5.22
C ILE A 55 -19.11 12.12 -5.90
N ARG A 56 -17.96 12.82 -5.83
CA ARG A 56 -17.84 14.21 -6.24
C ARG A 56 -17.74 14.41 -7.75
N PHE A 57 -17.14 13.45 -8.44
CA PHE A 57 -16.71 13.67 -9.82
C PHE A 57 -17.20 12.61 -10.81
N LEU A 58 -17.39 11.39 -10.37
CA LEU A 58 -17.67 10.27 -11.26
C LEU A 58 -19.14 9.84 -11.25
N ASN A 59 -19.93 10.38 -10.32
CA ASN A 59 -21.30 9.94 -10.10
C ASN A 59 -21.45 8.43 -9.94
N GLU A 60 -20.51 7.83 -9.18
CA GLU A 60 -20.48 6.40 -8.88
C GLU A 60 -20.72 6.17 -7.37
N ASP A 61 -21.37 5.05 -7.04
CA ASP A 61 -21.41 4.54 -5.66
C ASP A 61 -20.06 3.87 -5.34
N PRO A 62 -19.28 4.42 -4.38
CA PRO A 62 -17.96 3.85 -4.02
C PRO A 62 -18.05 2.42 -3.47
N TRP A 63 -19.13 2.06 -2.80
CA TRP A 63 -19.35 0.71 -2.29
C TRP A 63 -19.66 -0.27 -3.41
N GLU A 64 -20.43 0.16 -4.41
CA GLU A 64 -20.68 -0.64 -5.61
C GLU A 64 -19.40 -0.88 -6.40
N ARG A 65 -18.54 0.16 -6.55
CA ARG A 65 -17.20 0.00 -7.14
C ARG A 65 -16.41 -1.09 -6.42
N LEU A 66 -16.33 -1.02 -5.09
CA LEU A 66 -15.61 -2.03 -4.31
C LEU A 66 -16.13 -3.44 -4.55
N ARG A 67 -17.45 -3.63 -4.50
CA ARG A 67 -18.07 -4.94 -4.77
C ARG A 67 -17.80 -5.45 -6.18
N LYS A 68 -17.83 -4.57 -7.18
CA LYS A 68 -17.51 -4.93 -8.58
C LYS A 68 -16.06 -5.35 -8.75
N LEU A 69 -15.13 -4.59 -8.17
CA LEU A 69 -13.71 -4.95 -8.19
C LEU A 69 -13.45 -6.26 -7.46
N HIS A 70 -14.04 -6.46 -6.28
CA HIS A 70 -13.91 -7.72 -5.55
C HIS A 70 -14.43 -8.93 -6.35
N ALA A 71 -15.56 -8.77 -7.02
CA ALA A 71 -16.11 -9.82 -7.88
C ALA A 71 -15.24 -10.10 -9.12
N ALA A 72 -14.53 -9.08 -9.63
CA ALA A 72 -13.66 -9.19 -10.80
C ALA A 72 -12.24 -9.69 -10.48
N LEU A 73 -11.86 -9.74 -9.20
CA LEU A 73 -10.53 -10.13 -8.69
C LEU A 73 -10.65 -11.29 -7.67
N PRO A 74 -11.23 -12.43 -8.02
CA PRO A 74 -11.55 -13.50 -7.06
C PRO A 74 -10.32 -14.18 -6.46
N ASN A 75 -9.17 -14.13 -7.14
CA ASN A 75 -7.92 -14.76 -6.68
C ASN A 75 -7.01 -13.81 -5.90
N ASN A 76 -7.38 -12.52 -5.80
CA ASN A 76 -6.55 -11.50 -5.17
C ASN A 76 -7.27 -10.84 -3.99
N LYS A 77 -6.51 -10.54 -2.94
CA LYS A 77 -7.00 -9.68 -1.87
C LYS A 77 -6.93 -8.21 -2.31
N ILE A 78 -8.05 -7.50 -2.23
CA ILE A 78 -8.06 -6.05 -2.44
C ILE A 78 -7.52 -5.35 -1.20
N MET A 79 -6.52 -4.50 -1.41
CA MET A 79 -5.98 -3.63 -0.38
C MET A 79 -6.66 -2.26 -0.43
N MET A 80 -6.94 -1.70 0.75
CA MET A 80 -7.41 -0.33 0.93
C MET A 80 -6.39 0.52 1.67
N LEU A 81 -6.06 1.69 1.12
CA LEU A 81 -5.37 2.73 1.89
C LEU A 81 -6.36 3.43 2.82
N LEU A 82 -6.16 3.29 4.13
CA LEU A 82 -7.01 3.85 5.18
C LEU A 82 -6.26 4.91 5.97
N ARG A 83 -6.82 6.12 6.06
CA ARG A 83 -6.23 7.24 6.81
C ARG A 83 -6.50 7.15 8.31
N ALA A 84 -6.26 6.00 8.90
CA ALA A 84 -6.41 5.75 10.33
C ALA A 84 -7.73 6.33 10.89
N GLN A 85 -7.68 7.13 11.96
CA GLN A 85 -8.85 7.77 12.57
C GLN A 85 -9.58 8.75 11.63
N ASN A 86 -8.92 9.22 10.59
CA ASN A 86 -9.53 10.12 9.60
C ASN A 86 -10.30 9.38 8.49
N LEU A 87 -10.26 8.05 8.45
CA LEU A 87 -10.92 7.21 7.44
C LEU A 87 -10.66 7.69 6.00
N LEU A 88 -11.62 8.40 5.45
CA LEU A 88 -11.64 8.95 4.09
C LEU A 88 -11.28 10.44 4.05
N GLY A 89 -11.40 11.12 5.19
CA GLY A 89 -11.39 12.57 5.28
C GLY A 89 -10.09 13.15 5.83
N TYR A 90 -10.24 14.37 6.37
CA TYR A 90 -9.16 15.19 6.92
C TYR A 90 -9.43 15.62 8.36
N LYS A 91 -10.40 14.99 9.01
CA LYS A 91 -10.77 15.20 10.42
C LYS A 91 -10.95 13.83 11.07
N HIS A 92 -10.71 13.75 12.37
CA HIS A 92 -10.97 12.56 13.15
C HIS A 92 -12.47 12.24 13.17
N TYR A 93 -12.79 10.99 12.96
CA TYR A 93 -14.12 10.44 13.22
C TYR A 93 -14.15 9.81 14.61
N ALA A 94 -15.35 9.68 15.18
CA ALA A 94 -15.56 8.96 16.43
C ALA A 94 -15.25 7.45 16.24
N ASP A 95 -14.85 6.77 17.31
CA ASP A 95 -14.39 5.38 17.25
C ASP A 95 -15.45 4.43 16.70
N ASP A 96 -16.72 4.61 17.09
CA ASP A 96 -17.84 3.82 16.58
C ASP A 96 -18.05 3.95 15.07
N VAL A 97 -17.78 5.15 14.51
CA VAL A 97 -17.81 5.38 13.05
C VAL A 97 -16.65 4.67 12.38
N VAL A 98 -15.44 4.72 12.96
CA VAL A 98 -14.26 4.01 12.46
C VAL A 98 -14.50 2.51 12.45
N GLU A 99 -14.96 1.95 13.56
CA GLU A 99 -15.27 0.52 13.68
C GLU A 99 -16.31 0.08 12.65
N LYS A 100 -17.41 0.82 12.52
CA LYS A 100 -18.47 0.52 11.57
C LYS A 100 -18.01 0.61 10.12
N PHE A 101 -17.21 1.63 9.80
CA PHE A 101 -16.66 1.81 8.46
C PHE A 101 -15.73 0.64 8.07
N VAL A 102 -14.78 0.30 8.93
CA VAL A 102 -13.82 -0.78 8.71
C VAL A 102 -14.54 -2.12 8.54
N ALA A 103 -15.48 -2.44 9.45
CA ALA A 103 -16.26 -3.67 9.34
C ALA A 103 -17.11 -3.73 8.06
N THR A 104 -17.67 -2.58 7.63
CA THR A 104 -18.44 -2.50 6.38
C THR A 104 -17.54 -2.68 5.16
N ALA A 105 -16.35 -2.08 5.15
CA ALA A 105 -15.40 -2.23 4.05
C ALA A 105 -14.90 -3.67 3.92
N ALA A 106 -14.53 -4.31 5.02
CA ALA A 106 -14.17 -5.73 5.03
C ALA A 106 -15.30 -6.62 4.48
N LYS A 107 -16.55 -6.40 4.93
CA LYS A 107 -17.74 -7.12 4.43
C LYS A 107 -17.97 -6.93 2.93
N ASN A 108 -17.58 -5.79 2.36
CA ASN A 108 -17.73 -5.49 0.93
C ASN A 108 -16.53 -5.90 0.07
N GLY A 109 -15.51 -6.57 0.65
CA GLY A 109 -14.45 -7.21 -0.13
C GLY A 109 -13.03 -6.69 0.12
N ILE A 110 -12.82 -5.79 1.09
CA ILE A 110 -11.45 -5.44 1.51
C ILE A 110 -10.81 -6.65 2.21
N GLY A 111 -9.67 -7.10 1.70
CA GLY A 111 -8.88 -8.20 2.26
C GLY A 111 -7.65 -7.74 3.04
N CYS A 112 -7.22 -6.48 2.87
CA CYS A 112 -6.11 -5.88 3.60
C CYS A 112 -6.35 -4.38 3.81
N PHE A 113 -6.17 -3.90 5.03
CA PHE A 113 -6.09 -2.46 5.30
C PHE A 113 -4.63 -2.03 5.44
N ARG A 114 -4.19 -1.13 4.55
CA ARG A 114 -2.96 -0.35 4.71
C ARG A 114 -3.32 0.90 5.50
N ILE A 115 -3.04 0.89 6.79
CA ILE A 115 -3.41 1.96 7.71
C ILE A 115 -2.24 2.92 7.87
N PHE A 116 -2.45 4.22 7.69
CA PHE A 116 -1.41 5.22 7.85
C PHE A 116 -1.92 6.49 8.53
N ASP A 117 -1.01 7.18 9.18
CA ASP A 117 -1.14 8.57 9.62
C ASP A 117 0.01 9.39 9.03
N ALA A 118 -0.30 10.56 8.44
CA ALA A 118 0.70 11.39 7.78
C ALA A 118 1.79 11.92 8.73
N CYS A 119 1.45 12.06 10.02
CA CYS A 119 2.36 12.50 11.07
C CYS A 119 3.02 11.33 11.83
N ASN A 120 2.68 10.10 11.49
CA ASN A 120 3.14 8.88 12.19
C ASN A 120 2.75 8.86 13.68
N ASP A 121 1.60 9.42 14.05
CA ASP A 121 1.13 9.37 15.43
C ASP A 121 0.43 8.03 15.72
N PRO A 122 1.02 7.15 16.56
CA PRO A 122 0.46 5.84 16.84
C PRO A 122 -0.95 5.90 17.45
N ARG A 123 -1.28 6.96 18.19
CA ARG A 123 -2.59 7.13 18.82
C ARG A 123 -3.72 7.22 17.80
N ASN A 124 -3.44 7.77 16.61
CA ASN A 124 -4.40 7.83 15.51
C ASN A 124 -4.62 6.49 14.83
N MET A 125 -3.69 5.56 14.98
CA MET A 125 -3.71 4.27 14.28
C MET A 125 -4.47 3.18 15.06
N GLU A 126 -4.56 3.30 16.37
CA GLU A 126 -4.97 2.23 17.28
C GLU A 126 -6.40 1.72 17.04
N CYS A 127 -7.38 2.63 16.97
CA CYS A 127 -8.79 2.26 16.79
C CYS A 127 -9.01 1.54 15.45
N ALA A 128 -8.48 2.09 14.34
CA ALA A 128 -8.62 1.49 13.02
C ALA A 128 -7.92 0.12 12.94
N THR A 129 -6.76 -0.03 13.57
CA THR A 129 -6.02 -1.30 13.64
C THR A 129 -6.82 -2.37 14.38
N LYS A 130 -7.37 -2.04 15.56
CA LYS A 130 -8.23 -2.95 16.33
C LYS A 130 -9.47 -3.37 15.56
N ALA A 131 -10.12 -2.42 14.88
CA ALA A 131 -11.30 -2.68 14.07
C ALA A 131 -11.00 -3.61 12.88
N ALA A 132 -9.87 -3.40 12.20
CA ALA A 132 -9.43 -4.24 11.09
C ALA A 132 -9.11 -5.68 11.57
N LYS A 133 -8.35 -5.83 12.65
CA LYS A 133 -8.08 -7.14 13.27
C LYS A 133 -9.36 -7.86 13.65
N LYS A 134 -10.33 -7.17 14.26
CA LYS A 134 -11.65 -7.73 14.62
C LYS A 134 -12.42 -8.19 13.39
N SER A 135 -12.20 -7.58 12.24
CA SER A 135 -12.84 -7.96 10.97
C SER A 135 -12.20 -9.16 10.29
N GLY A 136 -11.08 -9.69 10.81
CA GLY A 136 -10.41 -10.89 10.32
C GLY A 136 -9.67 -10.72 8.99
N VAL A 137 -9.33 -9.50 8.62
CA VAL A 137 -8.57 -9.18 7.40
C VAL A 137 -7.12 -8.81 7.75
N ASP A 138 -6.24 -8.83 6.74
CA ASP A 138 -4.84 -8.47 6.93
C ASP A 138 -4.71 -6.99 7.32
N VAL A 139 -3.78 -6.70 8.23
CA VAL A 139 -3.48 -5.34 8.69
C VAL A 139 -2.03 -5.00 8.40
N GLN A 140 -1.84 -4.08 7.49
CA GLN A 140 -0.55 -3.49 7.21
C GLN A 140 -0.49 -2.08 7.79
N MET A 141 0.46 -1.83 8.69
CA MET A 141 0.66 -0.48 9.22
C MET A 141 1.78 0.22 8.47
N ALA A 142 1.48 1.43 7.98
CA ALA A 142 2.40 2.17 7.13
C ALA A 142 3.08 3.31 7.87
N ILE A 143 4.40 3.39 7.69
CA ILE A 143 5.26 4.47 8.16
C ILE A 143 5.34 5.50 7.04
N SER A 144 4.83 6.70 7.26
CA SER A 144 4.98 7.83 6.34
C SER A 144 6.43 8.32 6.36
N TYR A 145 7.16 8.06 5.28
CA TYR A 145 8.57 8.46 5.18
C TYR A 145 8.71 9.95 4.87
N ALA A 146 9.57 10.62 5.58
CA ALA A 146 9.88 12.03 5.39
C ALA A 146 11.37 12.29 5.67
N VAL A 147 11.95 13.27 4.99
CA VAL A 147 13.33 13.70 5.21
C VAL A 147 13.34 14.98 6.04
N THR A 148 13.65 14.84 7.31
CA THR A 148 13.77 15.96 8.25
C THR A 148 14.86 15.66 9.30
N PRO A 149 15.36 16.66 10.04
CA PRO A 149 16.32 16.41 11.13
C PRO A 149 15.80 15.51 12.25
N PHE A 150 14.48 15.32 12.34
CA PHE A 150 13.84 14.53 13.39
C PHE A 150 13.58 13.08 12.99
N HIS A 151 13.49 12.79 11.69
CA HIS A 151 13.21 11.48 11.15
C HIS A 151 14.51 10.77 10.81
N THR A 152 14.84 9.73 11.58
CA THR A 152 15.99 8.86 11.34
C THR A 152 15.56 7.42 11.17
N ASN A 153 16.37 6.59 10.52
CA ASN A 153 16.07 5.18 10.32
C ASN A 153 15.89 4.43 11.65
N GLU A 154 16.59 4.85 12.72
CA GLU A 154 16.41 4.30 14.08
C GLU A 154 15.02 4.59 14.62
N LYS A 155 14.54 5.83 14.48
CA LYS A 155 13.18 6.20 14.92
C LYS A 155 12.11 5.48 14.13
N TYR A 156 12.29 5.29 12.84
CA TYR A 156 11.37 4.50 12.03
C TYR A 156 11.37 3.03 12.44
N ALA A 157 12.51 2.46 12.80
CA ALA A 157 12.58 1.09 13.31
C ALA A 157 11.89 0.96 14.70
N GLU A 158 11.98 1.95 15.59
CA GLU A 158 11.21 1.96 16.83
C GLU A 158 9.70 2.09 16.57
N LEU A 159 9.31 2.91 15.60
CA LEU A 159 7.91 3.03 15.20
C LEU A 159 7.37 1.72 14.62
N ALA A 160 8.16 1.01 13.80
CA ALA A 160 7.80 -0.31 13.30
C ALA A 160 7.55 -1.31 14.43
N LYS A 161 8.39 -1.26 15.49
CA LYS A 161 8.16 -2.08 16.69
C LYS A 161 6.84 -1.72 17.37
N THR A 162 6.54 -0.44 17.53
CA THR A 162 5.26 0.01 18.09
C THR A 162 4.07 -0.52 17.27
N TYR A 163 4.17 -0.50 15.94
CA TYR A 163 3.13 -1.02 15.06
C TYR A 163 3.00 -2.55 15.13
N ALA A 164 4.11 -3.26 15.28
CA ALA A 164 4.09 -4.70 15.55
C ALA A 164 3.38 -5.01 16.89
N ASP A 165 3.66 -4.22 17.93
CA ASP A 165 3.02 -4.36 19.24
C ASP A 165 1.50 -4.06 19.20
N PHE A 166 1.02 -3.25 18.24
CA PHE A 166 -0.41 -3.04 17.97
C PHE A 166 -1.06 -4.22 17.23
N GLY A 167 -0.28 -5.18 16.77
CA GLY A 167 -0.76 -6.37 16.09
C GLY A 167 -0.82 -6.25 14.57
N ALA A 168 0.04 -5.42 13.96
CA ALA A 168 0.24 -5.41 12.51
C ALA A 168 0.63 -6.80 11.99
N ASP A 169 0.15 -7.17 10.82
CA ASP A 169 0.58 -8.38 10.11
C ASP A 169 1.77 -8.10 9.17
N SER A 170 1.98 -6.84 8.81
CA SER A 170 3.12 -6.36 8.03
C SER A 170 3.35 -4.85 8.22
N ILE A 171 4.54 -4.39 7.87
CA ILE A 171 4.93 -2.98 7.91
C ILE A 171 5.17 -2.48 6.49
N CYS A 172 4.61 -1.32 6.14
CA CYS A 172 4.90 -0.63 4.89
C CYS A 172 5.74 0.63 5.15
N ILE A 173 6.85 0.78 4.43
CA ILE A 173 7.56 2.07 4.37
C ILE A 173 6.94 2.84 3.20
N LYS A 174 6.23 3.92 3.51
CA LYS A 174 5.46 4.69 2.52
C LYS A 174 6.13 6.01 2.19
N ASP A 175 6.90 6.01 1.10
CA ASP A 175 7.54 7.18 0.53
C ASP A 175 6.64 7.85 -0.51
N MET A 176 5.77 8.74 -0.06
CA MET A 176 4.80 9.45 -0.90
C MET A 176 5.43 10.54 -1.78
N SER A 177 6.68 10.88 -1.55
CA SER A 177 7.37 11.98 -2.25
C SER A 177 8.49 11.49 -3.17
N GLY A 178 8.82 10.20 -3.15
CA GLY A 178 9.94 9.63 -3.90
C GLY A 178 11.31 10.08 -3.40
N LEU A 179 11.43 10.41 -2.09
CA LEU A 179 12.65 10.94 -1.49
C LEU A 179 13.54 9.88 -0.84
N LEU A 180 13.02 8.67 -0.67
CA LEU A 180 13.78 7.56 -0.09
C LEU A 180 14.89 7.14 -1.05
N LYS A 181 16.13 7.42 -0.66
CA LYS A 181 17.30 7.07 -1.47
C LYS A 181 17.61 5.58 -1.38
N PRO A 182 18.22 4.97 -2.42
CA PRO A 182 18.46 3.53 -2.46
C PRO A 182 19.21 2.98 -1.25
N TYR A 183 20.31 3.60 -0.85
CA TYR A 183 21.10 3.13 0.31
C TYR A 183 20.46 3.44 1.65
N GLU A 184 19.65 4.50 1.74
CA GLU A 184 18.82 4.76 2.92
C GLU A 184 17.72 3.70 3.07
N ALA A 185 17.13 3.26 1.95
CA ALA A 185 16.15 2.17 1.95
C ALA A 185 16.78 0.86 2.44
N PHE A 186 18.01 0.56 1.97
CA PHE A 186 18.76 -0.61 2.41
C PHE A 186 18.98 -0.59 3.93
N ASP A 187 19.53 0.50 4.48
CA ASP A 187 19.78 0.65 5.92
C ASP A 187 18.49 0.61 6.73
N LEU A 188 17.44 1.28 6.27
CA LEU A 188 16.15 1.32 6.94
C LEU A 188 15.50 -0.07 7.05
N VAL A 189 15.47 -0.82 5.94
CA VAL A 189 14.92 -2.19 5.94
C VAL A 189 15.68 -3.08 6.90
N GLN A 190 17.03 -3.04 6.88
CA GLN A 190 17.84 -3.83 7.80
C GLN A 190 17.57 -3.49 9.27
N LYS A 191 17.45 -2.19 9.60
CA LYS A 191 17.15 -1.73 10.96
C LYS A 191 15.76 -2.17 11.43
N ILE A 192 14.77 -2.14 10.56
CA ILE A 192 13.42 -2.62 10.89
C ILE A 192 13.44 -4.14 11.08
N LYS A 193 14.06 -4.89 10.17
CA LYS A 193 14.19 -6.36 10.29
C LYS A 193 14.91 -6.80 11.57
N ALA A 194 15.84 -6.00 12.06
CA ALA A 194 16.50 -6.26 13.34
C ALA A 194 15.59 -6.04 14.58
N LYS A 195 14.47 -5.35 14.42
CA LYS A 195 13.53 -5.01 15.50
C LYS A 195 12.25 -5.83 15.49
N VAL A 196 11.78 -6.24 14.31
CA VAL A 196 10.49 -6.92 14.13
C VAL A 196 10.63 -8.11 13.19
N ASP A 197 9.93 -9.20 13.51
CA ASP A 197 9.81 -10.38 12.65
C ASP A 197 8.49 -10.34 11.88
N LEU A 198 8.32 -9.26 11.08
CA LEU A 198 7.16 -9.06 10.22
C LEU A 198 7.61 -8.82 8.78
N PRO A 199 6.77 -9.17 7.78
CA PRO A 199 7.01 -8.78 6.41
C PRO A 199 7.09 -7.26 6.26
N ILE A 200 8.05 -6.79 5.44
CA ILE A 200 8.26 -5.37 5.12
C ILE A 200 7.93 -5.13 3.67
N GLU A 201 7.10 -4.14 3.41
CA GLU A 201 6.75 -3.67 2.07
C GLU A 201 7.29 -2.28 1.81
N ILE A 202 7.77 -2.03 0.60
CA ILE A 202 8.26 -0.72 0.18
C ILE A 202 7.34 -0.12 -0.86
N HIS A 203 6.80 1.05 -0.52
CA HIS A 203 6.03 1.91 -1.39
C HIS A 203 6.84 3.17 -1.68
N SER A 204 7.19 3.41 -2.93
CA SER A 204 7.92 4.62 -3.32
C SER A 204 7.41 5.19 -4.63
N HIS A 205 7.05 6.48 -4.61
CA HIS A 205 6.70 7.21 -5.82
C HIS A 205 7.93 7.48 -6.70
N ALA A 206 7.72 7.54 -8.02
CA ALA A 206 8.81 7.70 -9.00
C ALA A 206 9.15 9.16 -9.29
N THR A 207 8.64 10.12 -8.53
CA THR A 207 8.72 11.57 -8.77
C THR A 207 10.17 12.07 -8.96
N THR A 208 11.13 11.51 -8.22
CA THR A 208 12.55 11.86 -8.33
C THR A 208 13.33 10.99 -9.31
N GLY A 209 12.72 9.94 -9.85
CA GLY A 209 13.39 8.94 -10.68
C GLY A 209 14.18 7.87 -9.90
N LEU A 210 14.23 7.94 -8.58
CA LEU A 210 15.02 7.01 -7.74
C LEU A 210 14.30 5.69 -7.45
N SER A 211 12.98 5.62 -7.59
CA SER A 211 12.15 4.53 -7.06
C SER A 211 12.60 3.13 -7.48
N VAL A 212 12.96 2.92 -8.75
CA VAL A 212 13.43 1.59 -9.22
C VAL A 212 14.69 1.15 -8.47
N ALA A 213 15.68 2.03 -8.33
CA ALA A 213 16.88 1.73 -7.58
C ALA A 213 16.63 1.57 -6.07
N THR A 214 15.68 2.33 -5.54
CA THR A 214 15.22 2.23 -4.14
C THR A 214 14.59 0.87 -3.87
N LEU A 215 13.70 0.40 -4.75
CA LEU A 215 13.06 -0.91 -4.63
C LEU A 215 14.08 -2.05 -4.72
N LEU A 216 15.06 -1.96 -5.66
CA LEU A 216 16.14 -2.93 -5.76
C LEU A 216 16.94 -3.03 -4.46
N LYS A 217 17.39 -1.89 -3.93
CA LYS A 217 18.19 -1.87 -2.70
C LYS A 217 17.41 -2.33 -1.47
N ALA A 218 16.11 -2.04 -1.43
CA ALA A 218 15.25 -2.56 -0.39
C ALA A 218 15.07 -4.08 -0.46
N ALA A 219 14.88 -4.63 -1.66
CA ALA A 219 14.83 -6.09 -1.87
C ALA A 219 16.13 -6.78 -1.44
N GLU A 220 17.29 -6.23 -1.84
CA GLU A 220 18.62 -6.72 -1.41
C GLU A 220 18.78 -6.69 0.13
N ALA A 221 18.14 -5.73 0.81
CA ALA A 221 18.15 -5.63 2.27
C ALA A 221 17.18 -6.59 2.96
N GLY A 222 16.33 -7.28 2.20
CA GLY A 222 15.36 -8.26 2.71
C GLY A 222 13.93 -7.74 2.83
N ALA A 223 13.55 -6.71 2.06
CA ALA A 223 12.14 -6.37 1.92
C ALA A 223 11.38 -7.54 1.28
N ASP A 224 10.21 -7.85 1.82
CA ASP A 224 9.42 -9.01 1.40
C ASP A 224 8.51 -8.68 0.22
N TRP A 225 8.01 -7.43 0.16
CA TRP A 225 7.08 -6.99 -0.89
C TRP A 225 7.43 -5.60 -1.39
N LEU A 226 7.09 -5.35 -2.68
CA LEU A 226 7.34 -4.08 -3.37
C LEU A 226 6.05 -3.60 -4.03
N ASP A 227 5.76 -2.32 -3.87
CA ASP A 227 4.68 -1.63 -4.57
C ASP A 227 5.13 -1.21 -5.97
N THR A 228 4.36 -1.60 -6.97
CA THR A 228 4.61 -1.23 -8.38
C THR A 228 3.31 -0.90 -9.11
N ALA A 229 3.40 -0.39 -10.30
CA ALA A 229 2.26 -0.22 -11.19
C ALA A 229 2.61 -0.75 -12.58
N ILE A 230 1.66 -1.42 -13.26
CA ILE A 230 1.86 -1.84 -14.65
C ILE A 230 2.39 -0.67 -15.49
N SER A 231 3.22 -0.96 -16.49
CA SER A 231 4.01 0.05 -17.22
C SER A 231 3.18 1.20 -17.79
N SER A 232 1.97 0.94 -18.26
CA SER A 232 1.03 1.96 -18.76
C SER A 232 0.54 2.95 -17.70
N MET A 233 0.69 2.61 -16.40
CA MET A 233 0.25 3.41 -15.25
C MET A 233 1.40 3.75 -14.31
N SER A 234 2.65 3.69 -14.79
CA SER A 234 3.86 3.86 -14.00
C SER A 234 4.59 5.17 -14.27
N MET A 235 5.64 5.41 -13.50
CA MET A 235 6.57 6.54 -13.59
C MET A 235 5.94 7.91 -13.34
N GLY A 236 6.73 8.97 -13.51
CA GLY A 236 6.28 10.33 -13.18
C GLY A 236 5.91 10.47 -11.71
N THR A 237 4.67 10.85 -11.44
CA THR A 237 4.12 10.94 -10.08
C THR A 237 3.58 9.62 -9.54
N SER A 238 3.55 8.56 -10.37
CA SER A 238 3.15 7.21 -9.99
C SER A 238 4.33 6.41 -9.42
N HIS A 239 4.41 5.12 -9.73
CA HIS A 239 5.33 4.16 -9.12
C HIS A 239 6.26 3.54 -10.18
N SER A 240 7.21 2.73 -9.72
CA SER A 240 8.06 1.94 -10.61
C SER A 240 7.24 0.98 -11.46
N PRO A 241 7.63 0.75 -12.75
CA PRO A 241 6.91 -0.21 -13.59
C PRO A 241 7.05 -1.63 -13.07
N THR A 242 5.92 -2.35 -12.96
CA THR A 242 5.89 -3.75 -12.52
C THR A 242 6.81 -4.62 -13.38
N GLU A 243 6.71 -4.51 -14.69
CA GLU A 243 7.49 -5.30 -15.64
C GLU A 243 8.99 -5.06 -15.50
N THR A 244 9.40 -3.81 -15.25
CA THR A 244 10.81 -3.46 -15.02
C THR A 244 11.34 -4.10 -13.74
N VAL A 245 10.55 -4.04 -12.64
CA VAL A 245 10.96 -4.60 -11.35
C VAL A 245 11.02 -6.13 -11.43
N VAL A 246 10.03 -6.75 -12.03
CA VAL A 246 10.00 -8.21 -12.24
C VAL A 246 11.22 -8.67 -13.05
N GLU A 247 11.51 -8.05 -14.20
CA GLU A 247 12.64 -8.44 -15.04
C GLU A 247 13.99 -8.15 -14.37
N MET A 248 14.09 -7.08 -13.57
CA MET A 248 15.30 -6.75 -12.80
C MET A 248 15.63 -7.80 -11.74
N LEU A 249 14.61 -8.40 -11.11
CA LEU A 249 14.81 -9.40 -10.05
C LEU A 249 14.87 -10.84 -10.58
N LYS A 250 14.50 -11.05 -11.83
CA LYS A 250 14.43 -12.36 -12.47
C LYS A 250 15.77 -13.09 -12.47
N GLY A 251 15.74 -14.36 -12.08
CA GLY A 251 16.95 -15.21 -12.01
C GLY A 251 17.86 -14.90 -10.82
N THR A 252 17.47 -14.02 -9.92
CA THR A 252 18.15 -13.78 -8.64
C THR A 252 17.45 -14.53 -7.50
N ASP A 253 18.05 -14.53 -6.31
CA ASP A 253 17.41 -15.07 -5.09
C ASP A 253 16.12 -14.31 -4.71
N MET A 254 15.90 -13.15 -5.29
CA MET A 254 14.74 -12.26 -5.07
C MET A 254 13.68 -12.39 -6.16
N ASP A 255 13.85 -13.33 -7.10
CA ASP A 255 12.93 -13.53 -8.23
C ASP A 255 11.48 -13.61 -7.76
N THR A 256 10.63 -12.75 -8.33
CA THR A 256 9.22 -12.66 -7.97
C THR A 256 8.42 -13.88 -8.41
N GLY A 257 8.87 -14.58 -9.45
CA GLY A 257 8.18 -15.69 -10.09
C GLY A 257 6.89 -15.29 -10.80
N LEU A 258 6.69 -13.99 -11.05
CA LEU A 258 5.58 -13.50 -11.88
C LEU A 258 5.93 -13.64 -13.36
N ASP A 259 4.91 -13.90 -14.20
CA ASP A 259 5.00 -14.01 -15.65
C ASP A 259 4.16 -12.93 -16.34
#